data_d6d21880b52048296d07ed12864c0ad0
#
_entry.id   d6d21880b52048296d07ed12864c0ad0
#
_cell.length_a   1.000
_cell.length_b   1.000
_cell.length_c   1.000
_cell.angle_alpha   90.00
_cell.angle_beta   90.00
_cell.angle_gamma   90.00
#
_symmetry.space_group_name_H-M   'P 1'
#
loop_
_entity.id
_entity.type
_entity.pdbx_description
1 polymer ?
#
loop_
_entity_poly.entity_id
_entity_poly.type
_entity_poly.pdbx_seq_one_letter_code
_entity_poly.pdbx_strand_id
1 'polypeptide(L)'
;PRYCIWVTDENKDEAIKIKFIADRIEKCRMFRENGGVVARQHAHLSHRFRTQPHQETQAIIFPKTSSSRREYIPAGYLNKDTVISEKALASYDAEPYVFGVLSSKMHMAWLSITSSRMRNDFQYSVQLTYNTFPFPPISTQRKNEITQAVFRILEEREKHSDKTLAQLYDPDKMPKGLREAHRQNDEIIEKCYRSTPFTSDEERLEYLFKLYEKMIAEENEAGTLFAKEKKTRKNRK
;
A
#
# COMPACT_ATOMS: atom_id res chain seq x y z
N PRO A 1 -3.48 -10.43 -18.56
CA PRO A 1 -2.86 -9.11 -18.46
C PRO A 1 -3.68 -8.07 -19.22
N ARG A 2 -3.64 -6.81 -18.78
CA ARG A 2 -4.19 -5.67 -19.52
C ARG A 2 -3.02 -4.78 -19.87
N TYR A 3 -3.02 -4.25 -21.09
CA TYR A 3 -1.98 -3.34 -21.56
C TYR A 3 -2.55 -1.93 -21.67
N CYS A 4 -1.74 -0.93 -21.40
CA CYS A 4 -2.06 0.47 -21.65
C CYS A 4 -1.00 1.11 -22.54
N ILE A 5 -1.38 2.13 -23.28
CA ILE A 5 -0.42 2.98 -23.98
C ILE A 5 0.08 3.99 -22.93
N TRP A 6 1.37 3.90 -22.60
CA TRP A 6 2.01 4.77 -21.62
C TRP A 6 2.75 5.90 -22.35
N VAL A 7 2.14 7.09 -22.35
CA VAL A 7 2.73 8.29 -22.95
C VAL A 7 2.99 9.28 -21.84
N THR A 8 4.18 9.88 -21.85
CA THR A 8 4.61 10.96 -20.96
C THR A 8 4.76 12.26 -21.73
N ASP A 9 5.03 13.35 -21.04
CA ASP A 9 5.28 14.64 -21.71
C ASP A 9 6.58 14.60 -22.56
N GLU A 10 7.56 13.77 -22.16
CA GLU A 10 8.86 13.62 -22.88
C GLU A 10 8.73 12.85 -24.19
N ASN A 11 7.90 11.80 -24.25
CA ASN A 11 7.78 10.95 -25.44
C ASN A 11 6.54 11.24 -26.30
N LYS A 12 5.78 12.30 -25.97
CA LYS A 12 4.56 12.70 -26.64
C LYS A 12 4.76 12.91 -28.15
N ASP A 13 5.83 13.63 -28.54
CA ASP A 13 6.06 14.01 -29.93
C ASP A 13 6.41 12.80 -30.81
N GLU A 14 6.99 11.76 -30.22
CA GLU A 14 7.18 10.49 -30.92
C GLU A 14 5.88 9.69 -30.99
N ALA A 15 5.16 9.64 -29.90
CA ALA A 15 3.92 8.89 -29.78
C ALA A 15 2.87 9.34 -30.80
N ILE A 16 2.71 10.65 -31.04
CA ILE A 16 1.74 11.20 -31.99
C ILE A 16 2.09 10.92 -33.47
N LYS A 17 3.33 10.58 -33.79
CA LYS A 17 3.72 10.15 -35.17
C LYS A 17 3.12 8.79 -35.51
N ILE A 18 2.76 8.00 -34.53
CA ILE A 18 2.12 6.70 -34.72
C ILE A 18 0.61 6.94 -34.82
N LYS A 19 0.06 6.81 -36.01
CA LYS A 19 -1.34 7.12 -36.33
C LYS A 19 -2.33 6.47 -35.33
N PHE A 20 -2.14 5.22 -34.99
CA PHE A 20 -3.00 4.51 -34.04
C PHE A 20 -2.99 5.15 -32.64
N ILE A 21 -1.85 5.65 -32.18
CA ILE A 21 -1.72 6.34 -30.89
C ILE A 21 -2.34 7.72 -30.98
N ALA A 22 -2.05 8.47 -32.04
CA ALA A 22 -2.64 9.80 -32.28
C ALA A 22 -4.18 9.75 -32.29
N ASP A 23 -4.76 8.77 -32.99
CA ASP A 23 -6.22 8.59 -33.03
C ASP A 23 -6.82 8.30 -31.63
N ARG A 24 -6.08 7.57 -30.77
CA ARG A 24 -6.53 7.31 -29.39
C ARG A 24 -6.41 8.54 -28.52
N ILE A 25 -5.34 9.31 -28.66
CA ILE A 25 -5.16 10.57 -27.94
C ILE A 25 -6.29 11.54 -28.27
N GLU A 26 -6.64 11.65 -29.57
CA GLU A 26 -7.74 12.51 -30.00
C GLU A 26 -9.09 12.05 -29.44
N LYS A 27 -9.40 10.75 -29.49
CA LYS A 27 -10.60 10.21 -28.86
C LYS A 27 -10.63 10.48 -27.35
N CYS A 28 -9.49 10.42 -26.66
CA CYS A 28 -9.39 10.75 -25.25
C CYS A 28 -9.64 12.25 -25.02
N ARG A 29 -9.14 13.13 -25.89
CA ARG A 29 -9.38 14.58 -25.85
C ARG A 29 -10.88 14.88 -25.98
N MET A 30 -11.52 14.35 -27.01
CA MET A 30 -12.96 14.53 -27.23
C MET A 30 -13.81 14.03 -26.06
N PHE A 31 -13.46 12.86 -25.52
CA PHE A 31 -14.13 12.29 -24.33
C PHE A 31 -13.99 13.22 -23.11
N ARG A 32 -12.80 13.77 -22.88
CA ARG A 32 -12.57 14.68 -21.74
C ARG A 32 -13.26 16.01 -21.92
N GLU A 33 -13.28 16.57 -23.12
CA GLU A 33 -13.98 17.85 -23.45
C GLU A 33 -15.49 17.75 -23.22
N ASN A 34 -16.08 16.60 -23.54
CA ASN A 34 -17.51 16.33 -23.32
C ASN A 34 -17.83 15.78 -21.93
N GLY A 35 -16.83 15.62 -21.06
CA GLY A 35 -16.99 15.06 -19.73
C GLY A 35 -17.34 16.10 -18.66
N GLY A 36 -17.33 15.67 -17.40
CA GLY A 36 -17.53 16.55 -16.25
C GLY A 36 -16.38 17.57 -16.06
N VAL A 37 -16.55 18.50 -15.12
CA VAL A 37 -15.61 19.61 -14.85
C VAL A 37 -14.14 19.15 -14.78
N VAL A 38 -13.88 18.10 -13.98
CA VAL A 38 -12.51 17.59 -13.80
C VAL A 38 -11.94 17.01 -15.11
N ALA A 39 -12.77 16.35 -15.92
CA ALA A 39 -12.33 15.82 -17.20
C ALA A 39 -11.94 16.94 -18.16
N ARG A 40 -12.78 17.97 -18.28
CA ARG A 40 -12.53 19.14 -19.14
C ARG A 40 -11.24 19.87 -18.77
N GLN A 41 -10.98 20.06 -17.48
CA GLN A 41 -9.71 20.67 -17.00
C GLN A 41 -8.45 19.92 -17.47
N HIS A 42 -8.57 18.63 -17.77
CA HIS A 42 -7.46 17.77 -18.20
C HIS A 42 -7.52 17.37 -19.68
N ALA A 43 -8.37 18.00 -20.49
CA ALA A 43 -8.50 17.68 -21.91
C ALA A 43 -7.21 17.96 -22.70
N HIS A 44 -6.45 19.01 -22.32
CA HIS A 44 -5.16 19.36 -22.91
C HIS A 44 -4.06 18.32 -22.63
N LEU A 45 -4.24 17.45 -21.61
CA LEU A 45 -3.32 16.36 -21.25
C LEU A 45 -3.82 14.99 -21.77
N SER A 46 -4.55 14.96 -22.89
CA SER A 46 -5.17 13.75 -23.43
C SER A 46 -4.20 12.64 -23.84
N HIS A 47 -2.93 12.97 -24.06
CA HIS A 47 -1.87 12.02 -24.38
C HIS A 47 -1.48 11.12 -23.19
N ARG A 48 -1.76 11.53 -21.96
CA ARG A 48 -1.34 10.81 -20.77
C ARG A 48 -2.46 10.60 -19.76
N PHE A 49 -2.23 9.70 -18.79
CA PHE A 49 -3.12 9.57 -17.63
C PHE A 49 -3.09 10.85 -16.78
N ARG A 50 -4.21 11.18 -16.16
CA ARG A 50 -4.33 12.39 -15.32
C ARG A 50 -3.29 12.42 -14.22
N THR A 51 -3.09 11.28 -13.56
CA THR A 51 -2.05 11.06 -12.55
C THR A 51 -1.15 9.93 -13.00
N GLN A 52 0.15 10.13 -12.89
CA GLN A 52 1.17 9.15 -13.28
C GLN A 52 2.10 8.90 -12.09
N PRO A 53 1.62 8.23 -11.02
CA PRO A 53 2.43 7.94 -9.84
C PRO A 53 3.40 6.77 -10.06
N HIS A 54 3.43 6.20 -11.27
CA HIS A 54 4.31 5.09 -11.60
C HIS A 54 5.78 5.48 -11.45
N GLN A 55 6.54 4.61 -10.80
CA GLN A 55 7.99 4.69 -10.70
C GLN A 55 8.59 3.44 -11.36
N GLU A 56 9.70 3.60 -12.06
CA GLU A 56 10.39 2.51 -12.75
C GLU A 56 11.23 1.65 -11.78
N THR A 57 10.60 1.26 -10.67
CA THR A 57 11.17 0.38 -9.65
C THR A 57 10.20 -0.74 -9.29
N GLN A 58 10.69 -1.73 -8.56
CA GLN A 58 9.83 -2.76 -7.97
C GLN A 58 8.85 -2.13 -6.97
N ALA A 59 7.64 -2.65 -6.91
CA ALA A 59 6.64 -2.19 -5.96
C ALA A 59 5.99 -3.34 -5.19
N ILE A 60 5.75 -3.13 -3.91
CA ILE A 60 4.81 -3.93 -3.12
C ILE A 60 3.42 -3.35 -3.37
N ILE A 61 2.46 -4.20 -3.76
CA ILE A 61 1.08 -3.79 -4.01
C ILE A 61 0.12 -4.37 -2.98
N PHE A 62 -0.92 -3.59 -2.69
CA PHE A 62 -2.03 -3.96 -1.82
C PHE A 62 -3.35 -3.60 -2.51
N PRO A 63 -4.39 -4.47 -2.44
CA PRO A 63 -5.69 -4.11 -2.98
C PRO A 63 -6.32 -2.99 -2.13
N LYS A 64 -6.90 -1.98 -2.78
CA LYS A 64 -7.71 -0.96 -2.07
C LYS A 64 -8.95 -1.55 -1.42
N THR A 65 -9.50 -2.60 -2.02
CA THR A 65 -10.69 -3.30 -1.50
C THR A 65 -10.33 -4.74 -1.19
N SER A 66 -10.58 -5.18 0.02
CA SER A 66 -10.35 -6.57 0.44
C SER A 66 -11.50 -7.08 1.30
N SER A 67 -11.88 -8.34 1.12
CA SER A 67 -12.92 -8.96 1.94
C SER A 67 -12.53 -8.98 3.41
N SER A 68 -13.46 -8.60 4.29
CA SER A 68 -13.27 -8.67 5.74
C SER A 68 -13.18 -10.11 6.29
N ARG A 69 -13.54 -11.10 5.48
CA ARG A 69 -13.38 -12.50 5.83
C ARG A 69 -11.95 -13.02 5.72
N ARG A 70 -11.06 -12.29 5.04
CA ARG A 70 -9.66 -12.72 4.85
C ARG A 70 -8.86 -12.55 6.14
N GLU A 71 -8.08 -13.58 6.47
CA GLU A 71 -7.15 -13.55 7.60
C GLU A 71 -5.98 -12.60 7.35
N TYR A 72 -5.60 -12.41 6.09
CA TYR A 72 -4.47 -11.58 5.66
C TYR A 72 -4.82 -10.80 4.37
N ILE A 73 -4.24 -9.63 4.23
CA ILE A 73 -4.36 -8.86 2.99
C ILE A 73 -3.51 -9.52 1.89
N PRO A 74 -4.05 -9.73 0.68
CA PRO A 74 -3.30 -10.34 -0.43
C PRO A 74 -2.33 -9.34 -1.07
N ALA A 75 -1.24 -9.03 -0.39
CA ALA A 75 -0.16 -8.21 -0.94
C ALA A 75 0.64 -8.97 -2.01
N GLY A 76 1.30 -8.27 -2.92
CA GLY A 76 2.12 -8.87 -3.97
C GLY A 76 3.28 -7.97 -4.38
N TYR A 77 4.21 -8.51 -5.17
CA TYR A 77 5.23 -7.74 -5.85
C TYR A 77 4.90 -7.55 -7.31
N LEU A 78 5.20 -6.38 -7.84
CA LEU A 78 5.21 -6.09 -9.27
C LEU A 78 6.57 -5.53 -9.68
N ASN A 79 6.98 -5.88 -10.89
CA ASN A 79 8.21 -5.35 -11.47
C ASN A 79 8.02 -3.90 -11.98
N LYS A 80 9.13 -3.26 -12.32
CA LYS A 80 9.18 -1.88 -12.83
C LYS A 80 8.35 -1.63 -14.09
N ASP A 81 8.11 -2.67 -14.89
CA ASP A 81 7.40 -2.55 -16.17
C ASP A 81 5.87 -2.61 -16.04
N THR A 82 5.37 -2.69 -14.80
CA THR A 82 3.94 -2.83 -14.53
C THR A 82 3.34 -1.54 -13.99
N VAL A 83 2.52 -0.89 -14.80
CA VAL A 83 1.75 0.29 -14.37
C VAL A 83 0.61 -0.13 -13.45
N ILE A 84 0.62 0.40 -12.24
CA ILE A 84 -0.34 0.03 -11.19
C ILE A 84 -1.62 0.85 -11.32
N SER A 85 -2.76 0.17 -11.39
CA SER A 85 -4.06 0.83 -11.49
C SER A 85 -4.51 1.44 -10.17
N GLU A 86 -5.43 2.39 -10.21
CA GLU A 86 -6.06 3.02 -9.03
C GLU A 86 -6.76 2.04 -8.06
N LYS A 87 -6.97 0.78 -8.45
CA LYS A 87 -7.58 -0.25 -7.61
C LYS A 87 -6.60 -0.89 -6.62
N ALA A 88 -5.32 -0.56 -6.73
CA ALA A 88 -4.30 -0.99 -5.80
C ALA A 88 -3.53 0.21 -5.24
N LEU A 89 -2.93 0.00 -4.08
CA LEU A 89 -1.94 0.87 -3.47
C LEU A 89 -0.56 0.28 -3.74
N ALA A 90 0.44 1.13 -3.84
CA ALA A 90 1.81 0.72 -4.10
C ALA A 90 2.77 1.36 -3.11
N SER A 91 3.74 0.57 -2.65
CA SER A 91 4.94 1.07 -1.98
C SER A 91 6.11 0.75 -2.89
N TYR A 92 6.64 1.78 -3.57
CA TYR A 92 7.76 1.65 -4.49
C TYR A 92 9.08 1.53 -3.73
N ASP A 93 9.98 0.71 -4.25
CA ASP A 93 11.34 0.49 -3.73
C ASP A 93 11.39 0.13 -2.22
N ALA A 94 10.34 -0.47 -1.71
CA ALA A 94 10.25 -0.85 -0.30
C ALA A 94 11.00 -2.16 -0.02
N GLU A 95 11.74 -2.17 1.09
CA GLU A 95 12.42 -3.38 1.57
C GLU A 95 11.41 -4.49 1.90
N PRO A 96 11.76 -5.78 1.72
CA PRO A 96 10.84 -6.90 1.93
C PRO A 96 10.21 -6.95 3.33
N TYR A 97 10.89 -6.45 4.37
CA TYR A 97 10.31 -6.43 5.71
C TYR A 97 9.03 -5.59 5.78
N VAL A 98 8.89 -4.56 4.93
CA VAL A 98 7.65 -3.75 4.84
C VAL A 98 6.46 -4.62 4.40
N PHE A 99 6.69 -5.52 3.43
CA PHE A 99 5.68 -6.51 3.05
C PHE A 99 5.27 -7.36 4.26
N GLY A 100 6.25 -7.86 5.03
CA GLY A 100 5.98 -8.68 6.22
C GLY A 100 5.12 -7.95 7.25
N VAL A 101 5.47 -6.69 7.57
CA VAL A 101 4.71 -5.86 8.51
C VAL A 101 3.28 -5.64 8.02
N LEU A 102 3.11 -5.19 6.77
CA LEU A 102 1.80 -4.84 6.22
C LEU A 102 0.90 -6.06 5.94
N SER A 103 1.48 -7.26 5.84
CA SER A 103 0.72 -8.52 5.71
C SER A 103 0.51 -9.24 7.04
N SER A 104 0.86 -8.64 8.18
CA SER A 104 0.74 -9.27 9.50
C SER A 104 -0.64 -9.08 10.14
N LYS A 105 -0.94 -9.90 11.15
CA LYS A 105 -2.13 -9.73 12.00
C LYS A 105 -2.17 -8.41 12.75
N MET A 106 -1.01 -7.86 13.13
CA MET A 106 -0.95 -6.53 13.74
C MET A 106 -1.54 -5.47 12.79
N HIS A 107 -1.14 -5.50 11.52
CA HIS A 107 -1.68 -4.57 10.53
C HIS A 107 -3.14 -4.88 10.16
N MET A 108 -3.52 -6.16 10.10
CA MET A 108 -4.92 -6.55 9.86
C MET A 108 -5.85 -6.09 10.97
N ALA A 109 -5.45 -6.19 12.24
CA ALA A 109 -6.21 -5.64 13.37
C ALA A 109 -6.40 -4.13 13.22
N TRP A 110 -5.34 -3.38 12.92
CA TRP A 110 -5.41 -1.93 12.68
C TRP A 110 -6.29 -1.58 11.48
N LEU A 111 -6.14 -2.29 10.37
CA LEU A 111 -6.97 -2.13 9.16
C LEU A 111 -8.46 -2.31 9.49
N SER A 112 -8.79 -3.26 10.36
CA SER A 112 -10.18 -3.60 10.67
C SER A 112 -10.99 -2.44 11.26
N ILE A 113 -10.31 -1.51 11.94
CA ILE A 113 -10.94 -0.37 12.64
C ILE A 113 -10.69 0.97 11.94
N THR A 114 -9.57 1.12 11.19
CA THR A 114 -9.19 2.38 10.55
C THR A 114 -9.65 2.49 9.10
N SER A 115 -10.01 1.37 8.47
CA SER A 115 -10.54 1.38 7.11
C SER A 115 -12.01 1.78 7.07
N SER A 116 -12.41 2.51 6.03
CA SER A 116 -13.82 2.61 5.69
C SER A 116 -14.33 1.27 5.14
N ARG A 117 -15.64 1.11 5.05
CA ARG A 117 -16.24 -0.11 4.52
C ARG A 117 -17.08 0.19 3.29
N MET A 118 -16.99 -0.70 2.30
CA MET A 118 -17.92 -0.76 1.19
C MET A 118 -18.69 -2.09 1.30
N ARG A 119 -19.94 -2.03 1.76
CA ARG A 119 -20.69 -3.18 2.26
C ARG A 119 -19.91 -3.82 3.44
N ASN A 120 -19.47 -5.06 3.30
CA ASN A 120 -18.68 -5.77 4.33
C ASN A 120 -17.16 -5.74 4.06
N ASP A 121 -16.73 -5.21 2.90
CA ASP A 121 -15.32 -5.22 2.51
C ASP A 121 -14.57 -4.01 3.05
N PHE A 122 -13.32 -4.22 3.44
CA PHE A 122 -12.42 -3.15 3.84
C PHE A 122 -12.05 -2.27 2.64
N GLN A 123 -12.13 -0.95 2.83
CA GLN A 123 -11.59 0.05 1.92
C GLN A 123 -10.32 0.63 2.52
N TYR A 124 -9.17 0.15 2.08
CA TYR A 124 -7.87 0.59 2.59
C TYR A 124 -7.63 2.08 2.28
N SER A 125 -7.34 2.86 3.29
CA SER A 125 -6.97 4.27 3.19
C SER A 125 -5.51 4.47 3.54
N VAL A 126 -4.73 5.10 2.65
CA VAL A 126 -3.35 5.49 2.97
C VAL A 126 -3.33 6.44 4.16
N GLN A 127 -4.21 7.44 4.17
CA GLN A 127 -4.24 8.47 5.23
C GLN A 127 -4.69 7.93 6.58
N LEU A 128 -5.73 7.08 6.60
CA LEU A 128 -6.35 6.61 7.84
C LEU A 128 -5.80 5.27 8.32
N THR A 129 -5.22 4.44 7.44
CA THR A 129 -4.75 3.11 7.83
C THR A 129 -3.22 3.05 7.82
N TYR A 130 -2.58 3.43 6.69
CA TYR A 130 -1.14 3.31 6.57
C TYR A 130 -0.41 4.39 7.41
N ASN A 131 -0.77 5.66 7.25
CA ASN A 131 -0.07 6.77 7.90
C ASN A 131 -0.27 6.82 9.42
N THR A 132 -1.33 6.20 9.93
CA THR A 132 -1.62 6.15 11.36
C THR A 132 -1.16 4.84 12.03
N PHE A 133 -0.70 3.87 11.21
CA PHE A 133 -0.25 2.59 11.76
C PHE A 133 1.06 2.77 12.53
N PRO A 134 1.11 2.38 13.81
CA PRO A 134 2.33 2.48 14.59
C PRO A 134 3.32 1.38 14.18
N PHE A 135 4.20 1.69 13.24
CA PHE A 135 5.27 0.76 12.87
C PHE A 135 6.16 0.45 14.09
N PRO A 136 6.53 -0.83 14.30
CA PRO A 136 7.40 -1.18 15.41
C PRO A 136 8.84 -0.70 15.14
N PRO A 137 9.63 -0.44 16.18
CA PRO A 137 11.07 -0.25 16.03
C PRO A 137 11.72 -1.58 15.61
N ILE A 138 12.30 -1.64 14.40
CA ILE A 138 12.83 -2.87 13.82
C ILE A 138 14.35 -2.76 13.71
N SER A 139 15.08 -3.61 14.44
CA SER A 139 16.54 -3.73 14.31
C SER A 139 16.91 -4.38 12.96
N THR A 140 18.16 -4.20 12.52
CA THR A 140 18.68 -4.83 11.30
C THR A 140 18.52 -6.35 11.32
N GLN A 141 18.78 -6.98 12.48
CA GLN A 141 18.57 -8.42 12.64
C GLN A 141 17.11 -8.80 12.41
N ARG A 142 16.15 -8.07 13.00
CA ARG A 142 14.72 -8.31 12.83
C ARG A 142 14.26 -8.08 11.39
N LYS A 143 14.78 -7.07 10.70
CA LYS A 143 14.52 -6.89 9.25
C LYS A 143 14.90 -8.14 8.46
N ASN A 144 16.05 -8.73 8.74
CA ASN A 144 16.49 -9.95 8.07
C ASN A 144 15.56 -11.15 8.39
N GLU A 145 15.17 -11.33 9.66
CA GLU A 145 14.25 -12.40 10.07
C GLU A 145 12.90 -12.27 9.37
N ILE A 146 12.33 -11.06 9.31
CA ILE A 146 11.07 -10.77 8.61
C ILE A 146 11.22 -11.02 7.10
N THR A 147 12.33 -10.57 6.50
CA THR A 147 12.60 -10.80 5.08
C THR A 147 12.61 -12.30 4.75
N GLN A 148 13.23 -13.13 5.59
CA GLN A 148 13.20 -14.59 5.42
C GLN A 148 11.78 -15.15 5.56
N ALA A 149 10.97 -14.62 6.48
CA ALA A 149 9.58 -15.03 6.61
C ALA A 149 8.75 -14.63 5.37
N VAL A 150 9.00 -13.45 4.80
CA VAL A 150 8.39 -13.02 3.54
C VAL A 150 8.73 -13.97 2.40
N PHE A 151 9.99 -14.36 2.27
CA PHE A 151 10.39 -15.33 1.24
C PHE A 151 9.67 -16.66 1.40
N ARG A 152 9.50 -17.18 2.63
CA ARG A 152 8.68 -18.38 2.86
C ARG A 152 7.22 -18.21 2.42
N ILE A 153 6.61 -17.05 2.65
CA ILE A 153 5.26 -16.75 2.16
C ILE A 153 5.22 -16.81 0.63
N LEU A 154 6.21 -16.24 -0.04
CA LEU A 154 6.29 -16.24 -1.51
C LEU A 154 6.52 -17.64 -2.07
N GLU A 155 7.42 -18.42 -1.46
CA GLU A 155 7.67 -19.83 -1.81
C GLU A 155 6.42 -20.69 -1.67
N GLU A 156 5.63 -20.52 -0.58
CA GLU A 156 4.36 -21.23 -0.42
C GLU A 156 3.33 -20.85 -1.48
N ARG A 157 3.31 -19.59 -1.93
CA ARG A 157 2.46 -19.16 -3.05
C ARG A 157 2.87 -19.79 -4.37
N GLU A 158 4.18 -19.87 -4.63
CA GLU A 158 4.73 -20.42 -5.88
C GLU A 158 4.33 -21.89 -6.07
N LYS A 159 4.18 -22.67 -4.99
CA LYS A 159 3.65 -24.05 -5.04
C LYS A 159 2.22 -24.13 -5.59
N HIS A 160 1.53 -23.00 -5.70
CA HIS A 160 0.16 -22.86 -6.18
C HIS A 160 0.04 -21.78 -7.26
N SER A 161 1.02 -21.72 -8.18
CA SER A 161 1.12 -20.73 -9.25
C SER A 161 -0.06 -20.77 -10.25
N ASP A 162 -0.82 -21.85 -10.26
CA ASP A 162 -2.08 -22.02 -11.00
C ASP A 162 -3.24 -21.17 -10.40
N LYS A 163 -3.11 -20.68 -9.17
CA LYS A 163 -4.16 -19.94 -8.46
C LYS A 163 -3.88 -18.46 -8.43
N THR A 164 -4.94 -17.67 -8.50
CA THR A 164 -4.87 -16.23 -8.26
C THR A 164 -4.68 -15.92 -6.76
N LEU A 165 -4.14 -14.75 -6.42
CA LEU A 165 -4.07 -14.32 -5.02
C LEU A 165 -5.44 -14.30 -4.34
N ALA A 166 -6.50 -13.96 -5.08
CA ALA A 166 -7.86 -13.98 -4.54
C ALA A 166 -8.30 -15.38 -4.10
N GLN A 167 -7.90 -16.41 -4.84
CA GLN A 167 -8.18 -17.82 -4.50
C GLN A 167 -7.28 -18.32 -3.36
N LEU A 168 -5.99 -17.95 -3.36
CA LEU A 168 -5.04 -18.33 -2.32
C LEU A 168 -5.42 -17.77 -0.94
N TYR A 169 -5.97 -16.55 -0.92
CA TYR A 169 -6.39 -15.86 0.31
C TYR A 169 -7.90 -15.97 0.61
N ASP A 170 -8.59 -16.90 -0.04
CA ASP A 170 -9.94 -17.28 0.35
C ASP A 170 -9.86 -18.00 1.72
N PRO A 171 -10.54 -17.53 2.77
CA PRO A 171 -10.40 -18.09 4.12
C PRO A 171 -10.74 -19.57 4.19
N ASP A 172 -11.66 -20.03 3.34
CA ASP A 172 -12.12 -21.42 3.31
C ASP A 172 -11.18 -22.33 2.49
N LYS A 173 -10.28 -21.75 1.66
CA LYS A 173 -9.43 -22.48 0.69
C LYS A 173 -7.95 -22.18 0.80
N MET A 174 -7.55 -21.31 1.74
CA MET A 174 -6.14 -20.94 1.93
C MET A 174 -5.30 -22.17 2.25
N PRO A 175 -4.22 -22.45 1.48
CA PRO A 175 -3.35 -23.60 1.72
C PRO A 175 -2.76 -23.57 3.14
N LYS A 176 -2.69 -24.74 3.78
CA LYS A 176 -2.16 -24.85 5.15
C LYS A 176 -0.72 -24.33 5.26
N GLY A 177 0.14 -24.64 4.28
CA GLY A 177 1.53 -24.13 4.25
C GLY A 177 1.60 -22.62 4.17
N LEU A 178 0.75 -22.00 3.34
CA LEU A 178 0.68 -20.54 3.23
C LEU A 178 0.19 -19.88 4.54
N ARG A 179 -0.83 -20.46 5.18
CA ARG A 179 -1.32 -19.98 6.49
C ARG A 179 -0.23 -20.08 7.56
N GLU A 180 0.52 -21.19 7.57
CA GLU A 180 1.63 -21.40 8.50
C GLU A 180 2.77 -20.42 8.26
N ALA A 181 3.13 -20.13 7.01
CA ALA A 181 4.15 -19.14 6.69
C ALA A 181 3.77 -17.73 7.18
N HIS A 182 2.49 -17.35 7.03
CA HIS A 182 1.98 -16.10 7.60
C HIS A 182 2.01 -16.09 9.13
N ARG A 183 1.63 -17.20 9.79
CA ARG A 183 1.70 -17.32 11.24
C ARG A 183 3.13 -17.13 11.77
N GLN A 184 4.12 -17.70 11.09
CA GLN A 184 5.54 -17.49 11.44
C GLN A 184 5.97 -16.03 11.26
N ASN A 185 5.49 -15.36 10.21
CA ASN A 185 5.72 -13.92 10.04
C ASN A 185 5.08 -13.11 11.18
N ASP A 186 3.85 -13.45 11.57
CA ASP A 186 3.16 -12.79 12.69
C ASP A 186 3.94 -12.90 14.00
N GLU A 187 4.48 -14.08 14.32
CA GLU A 187 5.28 -14.28 15.54
C GLU A 187 6.55 -13.41 15.57
N ILE A 188 7.19 -13.21 14.42
CA ILE A 188 8.37 -12.34 14.31
C ILE A 188 7.97 -10.88 14.46
N ILE A 189 6.90 -10.46 13.78
CA ILE A 189 6.39 -9.08 13.83
C ILE A 189 5.91 -8.74 15.25
N GLU A 190 5.13 -9.59 15.90
CA GLU A 190 4.65 -9.37 17.26
C GLU A 190 5.79 -9.19 18.26
N LYS A 191 6.87 -9.95 18.11
CA LYS A 191 8.10 -9.81 18.91
C LYS A 191 8.84 -8.48 18.69
N CYS A 192 8.56 -7.75 17.61
CA CYS A 192 9.07 -6.40 17.43
C CYS A 192 8.30 -5.37 18.28
N TYR A 193 7.09 -5.68 18.71
CA TYR A 193 6.28 -4.83 19.58
C TYR A 193 6.51 -5.15 21.07
N ARG A 194 6.46 -6.45 21.42
CA ARG A 194 6.69 -6.93 22.80
C ARG A 194 7.12 -8.40 22.80
N SER A 195 7.77 -8.85 23.89
CA SER A 195 8.25 -10.23 24.05
C SER A 195 7.12 -11.23 24.31
N THR A 196 6.05 -10.81 25.01
CA THR A 196 4.90 -11.65 25.32
C THR A 196 3.97 -11.74 24.11
N PRO A 197 3.58 -12.95 23.64
CA PRO A 197 2.65 -13.10 22.53
C PRO A 197 1.31 -12.39 22.76
N PHE A 198 0.67 -11.96 21.70
CA PHE A 198 -0.71 -11.48 21.73
C PHE A 198 -1.69 -12.66 21.62
N THR A 199 -2.74 -12.63 22.39
CA THR A 199 -3.73 -13.72 22.46
C THR A 199 -4.99 -13.44 21.65
N SER A 200 -5.27 -12.14 21.34
CA SER A 200 -6.45 -11.75 20.58
C SER A 200 -6.19 -10.46 19.76
N ASP A 201 -7.10 -10.15 18.83
CA ASP A 201 -7.04 -8.91 18.06
C ASP A 201 -7.38 -7.69 18.91
N GLU A 202 -8.23 -7.83 19.93
CA GLU A 202 -8.52 -6.78 20.91
C GLU A 202 -7.25 -6.37 21.65
N GLU A 203 -6.45 -7.33 22.08
CA GLU A 203 -5.18 -7.08 22.77
C GLU A 203 -4.17 -6.40 21.85
N ARG A 204 -4.12 -6.80 20.56
CA ARG A 204 -3.30 -6.12 19.53
C ARG A 204 -3.72 -4.67 19.36
N LEU A 205 -5.02 -4.43 19.25
CA LEU A 205 -5.58 -3.10 19.09
C LEU A 205 -5.31 -2.20 20.30
N GLU A 206 -5.53 -2.70 21.52
CA GLU A 206 -5.22 -1.95 22.75
C GLU A 206 -3.74 -1.51 22.78
N TYR A 207 -2.83 -2.39 22.40
CA TYR A 207 -1.41 -2.08 22.35
C TYR A 207 -1.09 -1.05 21.25
N LEU A 208 -1.65 -1.22 20.05
CA LEU A 208 -1.45 -0.30 18.93
C LEU A 208 -2.02 1.08 19.23
N PHE A 209 -3.17 1.20 19.91
CA PHE A 209 -3.71 2.49 20.31
C PHE A 209 -2.80 3.23 21.29
N LYS A 210 -2.22 2.54 22.27
CA LYS A 210 -1.24 3.16 23.18
C LYS A 210 -0.02 3.71 22.44
N LEU A 211 0.46 2.98 21.42
CA LEU A 211 1.55 3.47 20.58
C LEU A 211 1.13 4.65 19.69
N TYR A 212 -0.06 4.61 19.14
CA TYR A 212 -0.60 5.69 18.32
C TYR A 212 -0.78 7.00 19.13
N GLU A 213 -1.31 6.91 20.33
CA GLU A 213 -1.42 8.06 21.25
C GLU A 213 -0.04 8.67 21.55
N LYS A 214 0.98 7.83 21.74
CA LYS A 214 2.35 8.29 21.94
C LYS A 214 2.90 9.00 20.70
N MET A 215 2.68 8.44 19.50
CA MET A 215 3.07 9.09 18.23
C MET A 215 2.46 10.48 18.08
N ILE A 216 1.15 10.62 18.37
CA ILE A 216 0.47 11.92 18.30
C ILE A 216 1.04 12.90 19.32
N ALA A 217 1.34 12.47 20.55
CA ALA A 217 1.93 13.32 21.56
C ALA A 217 3.30 13.84 21.11
N GLU A 218 4.16 12.96 20.59
CA GLU A 218 5.49 13.32 20.07
C GLU A 218 5.40 14.29 18.87
N GLU A 219 4.47 14.08 17.94
CA GLU A 219 4.24 15.00 16.81
C GLU A 219 3.76 16.38 17.27
N ASN A 220 2.85 16.43 18.23
CA ASN A 220 2.36 17.69 18.82
C ASN A 220 3.47 18.47 19.54
N GLU A 221 4.32 17.78 20.29
CA GLU A 221 5.49 18.39 20.94
C GLU A 221 6.48 18.94 19.93
N ALA A 222 6.80 18.17 18.87
CA ALA A 222 7.66 18.60 17.77
C ALA A 222 7.06 19.81 17.04
N GLY A 223 5.75 19.80 16.76
CA GLY A 223 5.05 20.92 16.11
C GLY A 223 5.07 22.20 16.97
N THR A 224 4.95 22.09 18.29
CA THR A 224 5.04 23.24 19.20
C THR A 224 6.46 23.81 19.33
N LEU A 225 7.50 22.97 19.23
CA LEU A 225 8.90 23.40 19.21
C LEU A 225 9.21 24.24 17.97
N PHE A 226 8.79 23.78 16.77
CA PHE A 226 8.94 24.55 15.53
C PHE A 226 8.14 25.86 15.53
N ALA A 227 6.98 25.90 16.16
CA ALA A 227 6.20 27.13 16.32
C ALA A 227 6.89 28.16 17.24
N LYS A 228 7.58 27.70 18.31
CA LYS A 228 8.38 28.57 19.19
C LYS A 228 9.61 29.15 18.48
N GLU A 229 10.32 28.36 17.68
CA GLU A 229 11.47 28.86 16.90
C GLU A 229 11.07 29.92 15.87
N LYS A 230 9.93 29.79 15.21
CA LYS A 230 9.40 30.81 14.30
C LYS A 230 9.05 32.13 15.01
N LYS A 231 8.53 32.08 16.23
CA LYS A 231 8.24 33.29 17.02
C LYS A 231 9.50 34.00 17.50
N THR A 232 10.53 33.27 17.93
CA THR A 232 11.82 33.87 18.35
C THR A 232 12.58 34.50 17.20
N ARG A 233 12.48 33.99 15.98
CA ARG A 233 13.09 34.62 14.79
C ARG A 233 12.35 35.89 14.32
N LYS A 234 11.03 36.00 14.55
CA LYS A 234 10.24 37.22 14.22
C LYS A 234 10.47 38.37 15.18
N ASN A 235 10.86 38.09 16.43
CA ASN A 235 11.13 39.12 17.46
C ASN A 235 12.60 39.58 17.45
N ARG A 236 13.45 39.10 16.52
CA ARG A 236 14.85 39.52 16.35
C ARG A 236 15.09 40.31 15.07
N LYS A 237 14.05 40.79 14.40
CA LYS A 237 14.08 41.77 13.33
C LYS A 237 13.31 43.03 13.80
#